data_79635bf1995732f08c86a94207ff8f86
#
_entry.id   79635bf1995732f08c86a94207ff8f86
#
_cell.length_a   1.000
_cell.length_b   1.000
_cell.length_c   1.000
_cell.angle_alpha   90.00
_cell.angle_beta   90.00
_cell.angle_gamma   90.00
#
_symmetry.space_group_name_H-M   'P 1'
#
loop_
_entity.id
_entity.type
_entity.pdbx_description
1 polymer ?
#
loop_
_entity_poly.entity_id
_entity_poly.type
_entity_poly.pdbx_seq_one_letter_code
_entity_poly.pdbx_strand_id
1 'polypeptide(L)'
;MTSYPDLSLWHDTAGELLTPRPPLPGDRTVDVAIVGAGYTGLWTAYYLLQRRPSLRIAILERDIAGFGASGRNGGWCSSIFPASWRRIARDGGRDGVTRLQAALNAAVDEVGRVARAEGIDCDFQKGGYVSVARNEAQWSHASAEVRAAREWGIGSETLALLSKSEAEQRLQASDVLGGTFASHCAAIHPAKLVRGLARTVAARGAAIYEQTAVAGIAPGRVVTQRGTVTADAVVVATEGYTPEDRAEARSGRPAHRAAWFWRAIGH
;
A
#
# COMPACT_ATOMS: atom_id res chain seq x y z
N MET A 1 28.05 -3.54 0.04
CA MET A 1 26.99 -2.56 0.32
C MET A 1 25.95 -2.69 -0.75
N THR A 2 24.67 -2.78 -0.41
CA THR A 2 23.58 -2.87 -1.40
C THR A 2 23.51 -1.54 -2.14
N SER A 3 23.63 -1.58 -3.47
CA SER A 3 23.33 -0.41 -4.30
C SER A 3 21.81 -0.31 -4.43
N TYR A 4 21.18 0.64 -3.77
CA TYR A 4 19.72 0.80 -3.80
C TYR A 4 19.17 1.14 -5.18
N PRO A 5 19.84 1.94 -6.04
CA PRO A 5 19.39 2.14 -7.42
C PRO A 5 19.22 0.84 -8.20
N ASP A 6 20.12 -0.14 -7.99
CA ASP A 6 20.10 -1.41 -8.73
C ASP A 6 18.93 -2.34 -8.35
N LEU A 7 18.14 -2.00 -7.33
CA LEU A 7 17.03 -2.84 -6.86
C LEU A 7 15.85 -2.88 -7.84
N SER A 8 15.59 -1.79 -8.55
CA SER A 8 14.51 -1.70 -9.54
C SER A 8 14.57 -0.41 -10.33
N LEU A 9 13.92 -0.39 -11.50
CA LEU A 9 13.68 0.82 -12.28
C LEU A 9 13.18 1.99 -11.42
N TRP A 10 12.29 1.71 -10.48
CA TRP A 10 11.71 2.73 -9.61
C TRP A 10 12.71 3.36 -8.64
N HIS A 11 13.66 2.59 -8.13
CA HIS A 11 14.74 3.12 -7.27
C HIS A 11 15.76 3.90 -8.11
N ASP A 12 16.12 3.40 -9.29
CA ASP A 12 17.04 4.07 -10.20
C ASP A 12 16.49 5.43 -10.68
N THR A 13 15.19 5.48 -10.97
CA THR A 13 14.51 6.69 -11.48
C THR A 13 13.83 7.54 -10.40
N ALA A 14 14.11 7.30 -9.13
CA ALA A 14 13.50 8.04 -8.02
C ALA A 14 13.82 9.54 -8.02
N GLY A 15 14.89 9.97 -8.71
CA GLY A 15 15.30 11.36 -8.82
C GLY A 15 15.94 11.94 -7.56
N GLU A 16 16.31 11.10 -6.60
CA GLU A 16 16.99 11.49 -5.36
C GLU A 16 18.05 10.46 -4.96
N LEU A 17 19.03 10.91 -4.16
CA LEU A 17 19.97 9.99 -3.54
C LEU A 17 19.26 9.10 -2.51
N LEU A 18 19.43 7.79 -2.66
CA LEU A 18 18.84 6.80 -1.75
C LEU A 18 19.75 6.56 -0.53
N THR A 19 20.32 7.62 0.01
CA THR A 19 21.14 7.55 1.22
C THR A 19 20.26 7.23 2.42
N PRO A 20 20.62 6.20 3.21
CA PRO A 20 19.88 5.87 4.42
C PRO A 20 19.87 7.02 5.43
N ARG A 21 18.76 7.21 6.12
CA ARG A 21 18.66 8.07 7.30
C ARG A 21 19.46 7.48 8.47
N PRO A 22 19.83 8.30 9.47
CA PRO A 22 20.54 7.81 10.63
C PRO A 22 19.81 6.64 11.31
N PRO A 23 20.54 5.59 11.72
CA PRO A 23 19.96 4.48 12.46
C PRO A 23 19.59 4.90 13.89
N LEU A 24 18.87 4.02 14.59
CA LEU A 24 18.50 4.21 15.99
C LEU A 24 19.79 4.47 16.83
N PRO A 25 19.89 5.60 17.55
CA PRO A 25 21.11 5.94 18.27
C PRO A 25 21.22 5.29 19.67
N GLY A 26 20.22 4.51 20.11
CA GLY A 26 20.11 3.91 21.43
C GLY A 26 18.67 3.85 21.89
N ASP A 27 18.45 3.54 23.17
CA ASP A 27 17.12 3.40 23.76
C ASP A 27 16.26 4.66 23.59
N ARG A 28 14.98 4.46 23.34
CA ARG A 28 13.99 5.54 23.15
C ARG A 28 12.66 5.20 23.81
N THR A 29 11.98 6.25 24.26
CA THR A 29 10.57 6.15 24.69
C THR A 29 9.76 7.11 23.83
N VAL A 30 8.70 6.54 23.20
CA VAL A 30 7.80 7.24 22.28
C VAL A 30 6.35 6.85 22.58
N ASP A 31 5.40 7.53 21.97
CA ASP A 31 3.98 7.17 22.12
C ASP A 31 3.61 6.03 21.17
N VAL A 32 4.18 6.04 19.95
CA VAL A 32 3.94 5.00 18.94
C VAL A 32 5.25 4.56 18.29
N ALA A 33 5.51 3.25 18.32
CA ALA A 33 6.57 2.63 17.52
C ALA A 33 5.96 1.92 16.30
N ILE A 34 6.51 2.19 15.12
CA ILE A 34 6.07 1.56 13.87
C ILE A 34 7.24 0.76 13.28
N VAL A 35 7.03 -0.51 13.01
CA VAL A 35 8.03 -1.39 12.39
C VAL A 35 7.72 -1.51 10.90
N GLY A 36 8.62 -0.98 10.07
CA GLY A 36 8.52 -0.92 8.61
C GLY A 36 8.14 0.47 8.09
N ALA A 37 8.98 1.01 7.19
CA ALA A 37 8.77 2.27 6.50
C ALA A 37 8.27 2.07 5.05
N GLY A 38 7.33 1.16 4.88
CA GLY A 38 6.51 1.01 3.67
C GLY A 38 5.27 1.89 3.71
N TYR A 39 4.38 1.75 2.72
CA TYR A 39 3.13 2.51 2.67
C TYR A 39 2.31 2.39 3.95
N THR A 40 2.11 1.18 4.45
CA THR A 40 1.28 0.97 5.67
C THR A 40 1.83 1.74 6.86
N GLY A 41 3.14 1.65 7.13
CA GLY A 41 3.75 2.35 8.27
C GLY A 41 3.71 3.86 8.10
N LEU A 42 4.07 4.36 6.92
CA LEU A 42 4.14 5.80 6.65
C LEU A 42 2.75 6.46 6.59
N TRP A 43 1.75 5.85 5.97
CA TRP A 43 0.37 6.35 6.00
C TRP A 43 -0.19 6.35 7.42
N THR A 44 0.10 5.32 8.21
CA THR A 44 -0.30 5.28 9.63
C THR A 44 0.29 6.47 10.38
N ALA A 45 1.59 6.72 10.25
CA ALA A 45 2.24 7.86 10.88
C ALA A 45 1.68 9.20 10.39
N TYR A 46 1.43 9.33 9.08
CA TYR A 46 0.86 10.54 8.48
C TYR A 46 -0.48 10.91 9.11
N TYR A 47 -1.43 9.97 9.16
CA TYR A 47 -2.75 10.24 9.72
C TYR A 47 -2.77 10.37 11.24
N LEU A 48 -1.89 9.66 11.95
CA LEU A 48 -1.72 9.85 13.39
C LEU A 48 -1.25 11.28 13.70
N LEU A 49 -0.23 11.77 13.00
CA LEU A 49 0.30 13.12 13.18
C LEU A 49 -0.67 14.20 12.70
N GLN A 50 -1.46 13.92 11.66
CA GLN A 50 -2.52 14.84 11.23
C GLN A 50 -3.59 15.03 12.31
N ARG A 51 -3.97 13.96 13.01
CA ARG A 51 -4.98 13.98 14.08
C ARG A 51 -4.43 14.46 15.41
N ARG A 52 -3.19 14.15 15.70
CA ARG A 52 -2.52 14.50 16.96
C ARG A 52 -1.04 14.85 16.69
N PRO A 53 -0.75 16.13 16.37
CA PRO A 53 0.60 16.57 16.00
C PRO A 53 1.65 16.41 17.11
N SER A 54 1.22 16.29 18.38
CA SER A 54 2.12 16.14 19.52
C SER A 54 2.61 14.69 19.76
N LEU A 55 2.14 13.71 18.99
CA LEU A 55 2.57 12.32 19.14
C LEU A 55 4.06 12.18 18.80
N ARG A 56 4.79 11.53 19.68
CA ARG A 56 6.16 11.10 19.45
C ARG A 56 6.12 9.76 18.74
N ILE A 57 6.46 9.72 17.47
CA ILE A 57 6.44 8.52 16.65
C ILE A 57 7.86 8.14 16.24
N ALA A 58 8.24 6.87 16.46
CA ALA A 58 9.44 6.27 15.92
C ALA A 58 9.09 5.22 14.88
N ILE A 59 9.66 5.31 13.68
CA ILE A 59 9.55 4.34 12.60
C ILE A 59 10.89 3.64 12.46
N LEU A 60 10.90 2.32 12.54
CA LEU A 60 12.09 1.46 12.47
C LEU A 60 12.09 0.71 11.14
N GLU A 61 13.10 0.92 10.33
CA GLU A 61 13.24 0.31 9.01
C GLU A 61 14.59 -0.40 8.90
N ARG A 62 14.57 -1.65 8.44
CA ARG A 62 15.78 -2.47 8.30
C ARG A 62 16.75 -1.89 7.26
N ASP A 63 16.22 -1.42 6.14
CA ASP A 63 16.98 -0.90 5.01
C ASP A 63 16.76 0.61 4.85
N ILE A 64 15.99 1.02 3.87
CA ILE A 64 15.54 2.39 3.60
C ILE A 64 14.03 2.44 3.45
N ALA A 65 13.42 3.58 3.71
CA ALA A 65 12.00 3.77 3.45
C ALA A 65 11.67 3.47 1.98
N GLY A 66 10.73 2.53 1.78
CA GLY A 66 10.36 2.06 0.46
C GLY A 66 11.23 0.96 -0.11
N PHE A 67 12.16 0.37 0.64
CA PHE A 67 12.97 -0.76 0.17
C PHE A 67 12.13 -1.93 -0.35
N GLY A 68 11.06 -2.29 0.35
CA GLY A 68 10.19 -3.41 0.03
C GLY A 68 9.24 -3.16 -1.14
N ALA A 69 8.09 -3.86 -1.14
CA ALA A 69 7.07 -3.78 -2.19
C ALA A 69 6.54 -2.36 -2.42
N SER A 70 6.54 -1.49 -1.40
CA SER A 70 6.07 -0.11 -1.52
C SER A 70 6.88 0.73 -2.51
N GLY A 71 8.19 0.47 -2.67
CA GLY A 71 9.03 1.18 -3.63
C GLY A 71 9.23 0.44 -4.95
N ARG A 72 8.74 -0.82 -5.07
CA ARG A 72 9.03 -1.73 -6.19
C ARG A 72 7.79 -2.39 -6.79
N ASN A 73 6.60 -1.87 -6.51
CA ASN A 73 5.36 -2.37 -7.10
C ASN A 73 5.20 -1.92 -8.56
N GLY A 74 4.13 -2.35 -9.21
CA GLY A 74 3.88 -2.04 -10.62
C GLY A 74 3.49 -0.60 -10.92
N GLY A 75 3.51 0.32 -9.95
CA GLY A 75 3.10 1.71 -10.17
C GLY A 75 1.59 1.86 -10.40
N TRP A 76 0.80 0.92 -9.93
CA TRP A 76 -0.63 0.84 -10.14
C TRP A 76 -1.40 1.07 -8.86
N CYS A 77 -1.93 2.28 -8.68
CA CYS A 77 -2.79 2.66 -7.58
C CYS A 77 -4.25 2.45 -7.98
N SER A 78 -4.88 1.38 -7.53
CA SER A 78 -6.21 1.00 -7.97
C SER A 78 -7.13 0.62 -6.82
N SER A 79 -8.44 0.67 -7.07
CA SER A 79 -9.50 0.26 -6.15
C SER A 79 -9.81 -1.24 -6.21
N ILE A 80 -8.99 -2.03 -6.89
CA ILE A 80 -9.15 -3.49 -6.95
C ILE A 80 -8.76 -4.09 -5.60
N PHE A 81 -9.64 -4.96 -5.09
CA PHE A 81 -9.36 -5.74 -3.89
C PHE A 81 -9.21 -7.22 -4.26
N PRO A 82 -8.15 -7.92 -3.79
CA PRO A 82 -7.81 -9.28 -4.22
C PRO A 82 -8.68 -10.36 -3.53
N ALA A 83 -9.98 -10.10 -3.42
CA ALA A 83 -10.95 -11.07 -2.95
C ALA A 83 -12.29 -10.89 -3.69
N SER A 84 -13.00 -12.00 -3.94
CA SER A 84 -14.30 -11.94 -4.56
C SER A 84 -15.31 -11.22 -3.66
N TRP A 85 -16.26 -10.50 -4.25
CA TRP A 85 -17.35 -9.84 -3.51
C TRP A 85 -18.14 -10.82 -2.63
N ARG A 86 -18.33 -12.06 -3.09
CA ARG A 86 -18.96 -13.12 -2.28
C ARG A 86 -18.17 -13.43 -1.00
N ARG A 87 -16.83 -13.38 -1.05
CA ARG A 87 -15.99 -13.57 0.14
C ARG A 87 -16.12 -12.38 1.10
N ILE A 88 -16.10 -11.16 0.59
CA ILE A 88 -16.28 -9.94 1.38
C ILE A 88 -17.67 -9.93 2.05
N ALA A 89 -18.69 -10.35 1.32
CA ALA A 89 -20.05 -10.41 1.82
C ALA A 89 -20.28 -11.40 2.98
N ARG A 90 -19.40 -12.41 3.16
CA ARG A 90 -19.53 -13.34 4.32
C ARG A 90 -19.43 -12.62 5.65
N ASP A 91 -18.59 -11.59 5.72
CA ASP A 91 -18.30 -10.90 6.97
C ASP A 91 -19.13 -9.60 7.11
N GLY A 92 -19.43 -8.94 6.01
CA GLY A 92 -20.08 -7.61 6.00
C GLY A 92 -21.43 -7.53 5.27
N GLY A 93 -21.95 -8.63 4.71
CA GLY A 93 -23.15 -8.61 3.89
C GLY A 93 -22.97 -7.78 2.61
N ARG A 94 -24.08 -7.51 1.92
CA ARG A 94 -24.09 -6.68 0.70
C ARG A 94 -23.61 -5.26 0.98
N ASP A 95 -24.05 -4.67 2.09
CA ASP A 95 -23.63 -3.34 2.50
C ASP A 95 -22.14 -3.24 2.79
N GLY A 96 -21.53 -4.32 3.31
CA GLY A 96 -20.09 -4.42 3.49
C GLY A 96 -19.32 -4.36 2.19
N VAL A 97 -19.83 -5.00 1.13
CA VAL A 97 -19.23 -4.95 -0.20
C VAL A 97 -19.25 -3.53 -0.76
N THR A 98 -20.40 -2.86 -0.73
CA THR A 98 -20.54 -1.49 -1.27
C THR A 98 -19.73 -0.47 -0.49
N ARG A 99 -19.72 -0.56 0.86
CA ARG A 99 -18.89 0.32 1.70
C ARG A 99 -17.39 0.11 1.46
N LEU A 100 -16.94 -1.14 1.34
CA LEU A 100 -15.54 -1.42 1.05
C LEU A 100 -15.15 -0.87 -0.32
N GLN A 101 -15.97 -1.12 -1.37
CA GLN A 101 -15.69 -0.60 -2.71
C GLN A 101 -15.64 0.92 -2.72
N ALA A 102 -16.57 1.59 -2.05
CA ALA A 102 -16.57 3.05 -1.92
C ALA A 102 -15.28 3.56 -1.23
N ALA A 103 -14.86 2.88 -0.15
CA ALA A 103 -13.62 3.22 0.56
C ALA A 103 -12.37 3.02 -0.32
N LEU A 104 -12.32 1.94 -1.11
CA LEU A 104 -11.23 1.69 -2.05
C LEU A 104 -11.18 2.73 -3.17
N ASN A 105 -12.34 3.11 -3.71
CA ASN A 105 -12.44 4.17 -4.71
C ASN A 105 -11.91 5.50 -4.14
N ALA A 106 -12.38 5.86 -2.95
CA ALA A 106 -11.94 7.07 -2.25
C ALA A 106 -10.43 7.05 -1.91
N ALA A 107 -9.86 5.88 -1.62
CA ALA A 107 -8.43 5.74 -1.32
C ALA A 107 -7.54 6.14 -2.51
N VAL A 108 -7.95 5.84 -3.75
CA VAL A 108 -7.22 6.27 -4.95
C VAL A 108 -7.21 7.80 -5.04
N ASP A 109 -8.36 8.43 -4.79
CA ASP A 109 -8.48 9.89 -4.81
C ASP A 109 -7.67 10.54 -3.68
N GLU A 110 -7.69 9.93 -2.51
CA GLU A 110 -6.94 10.40 -1.34
C GLU A 110 -5.43 10.38 -1.55
N VAL A 111 -4.89 9.32 -2.19
CA VAL A 111 -3.46 9.28 -2.56
C VAL A 111 -3.10 10.49 -3.44
N GLY A 112 -3.88 10.78 -4.47
CA GLY A 112 -3.64 11.93 -5.34
C GLY A 112 -3.84 13.27 -4.62
N ARG A 113 -4.82 13.38 -3.73
CA ARG A 113 -5.07 14.57 -2.92
C ARG A 113 -3.86 14.87 -2.00
N VAL A 114 -3.40 13.85 -1.27
CA VAL A 114 -2.25 14.01 -0.36
C VAL A 114 -0.97 14.29 -1.14
N ALA A 115 -0.71 13.58 -2.24
CA ALA A 115 0.46 13.84 -3.06
C ALA A 115 0.54 15.32 -3.47
N ARG A 116 -0.56 15.90 -3.95
CA ARG A 116 -0.64 17.32 -4.28
C ARG A 116 -0.48 18.24 -3.07
N ALA A 117 -1.19 17.96 -1.99
CA ALA A 117 -1.18 18.80 -0.79
C ALA A 117 0.21 18.86 -0.11
N GLU A 118 0.96 17.75 -0.14
CA GLU A 118 2.28 17.63 0.46
C GLU A 118 3.44 17.86 -0.53
N GLY A 119 3.14 18.26 -1.76
CA GLY A 119 4.16 18.51 -2.79
C GLY A 119 4.96 17.26 -3.17
N ILE A 120 4.35 16.08 -3.10
CA ILE A 120 4.98 14.82 -3.50
C ILE A 120 4.80 14.63 -5.01
N ASP A 121 5.85 14.94 -5.77
CA ASP A 121 5.89 14.68 -7.20
C ASP A 121 6.18 13.19 -7.44
N CYS A 122 5.11 12.42 -7.58
CA CYS A 122 5.15 10.97 -7.81
C CYS A 122 4.49 10.54 -9.12
N ASP A 123 4.42 11.44 -10.09
CA ASP A 123 3.83 11.19 -11.41
C ASP A 123 2.37 10.68 -11.32
N PHE A 124 1.61 11.15 -10.32
CA PHE A 124 0.23 10.69 -10.10
C PHE A 124 -0.67 11.10 -11.26
N GLN A 125 -1.14 10.11 -12.02
CA GLN A 125 -2.04 10.32 -13.16
C GLN A 125 -3.26 9.39 -13.04
N LYS A 126 -4.41 9.93 -12.60
CA LYS A 126 -5.66 9.20 -12.57
C LYS A 126 -6.30 9.19 -13.95
N GLY A 127 -6.49 8.02 -14.52
CA GLY A 127 -7.08 7.83 -15.84
C GLY A 127 -7.93 6.57 -15.95
N GLY A 128 -8.01 5.78 -14.89
CA GLY A 128 -8.61 4.45 -14.93
C GLY A 128 -7.70 3.45 -15.64
N TYR A 129 -8.23 2.25 -15.89
CA TYR A 129 -7.58 1.28 -16.76
C TYR A 129 -8.58 0.56 -17.65
N VAL A 130 -8.11 0.14 -18.81
CA VAL A 130 -8.86 -0.64 -19.80
C VAL A 130 -8.32 -2.06 -19.82
N SER A 131 -9.22 -3.04 -19.82
CA SER A 131 -8.91 -4.43 -20.15
C SER A 131 -9.68 -4.82 -21.42
N VAL A 132 -8.97 -5.17 -22.48
CA VAL A 132 -9.60 -5.56 -23.75
C VAL A 132 -9.74 -7.07 -23.85
N ALA A 133 -10.88 -7.53 -24.37
CA ALA A 133 -11.15 -8.91 -24.70
C ALA A 133 -10.85 -9.14 -26.19
N ARG A 134 -9.96 -10.09 -26.50
CA ARG A 134 -9.49 -10.40 -27.85
C ARG A 134 -9.96 -11.79 -28.35
N ASN A 135 -10.72 -12.49 -27.56
CA ASN A 135 -11.37 -13.75 -27.92
C ASN A 135 -12.65 -13.92 -27.12
N GLU A 136 -13.49 -14.88 -27.52
CA GLU A 136 -14.79 -15.15 -26.91
C GLU A 136 -14.71 -15.51 -25.41
N ALA A 137 -13.68 -16.22 -25.00
CA ALA A 137 -13.49 -16.57 -23.58
C ALA A 137 -13.23 -15.34 -22.73
N GLN A 138 -12.37 -14.43 -23.18
CA GLN A 138 -12.10 -13.16 -22.50
C GLN A 138 -13.34 -12.25 -22.49
N TRP A 139 -14.08 -12.18 -23.60
CA TRP A 139 -15.32 -11.41 -23.68
C TRP A 139 -16.40 -11.95 -22.75
N SER A 140 -16.57 -13.26 -22.71
CA SER A 140 -17.49 -13.92 -21.78
C SER A 140 -17.12 -13.63 -20.32
N HIS A 141 -15.82 -13.68 -19.99
CA HIS A 141 -15.30 -13.36 -18.65
C HIS A 141 -15.58 -11.89 -18.30
N ALA A 142 -15.22 -10.94 -19.15
CA ALA A 142 -15.44 -9.49 -18.94
C ALA A 142 -16.94 -9.19 -18.72
N SER A 143 -17.80 -9.79 -19.54
CA SER A 143 -19.24 -9.64 -19.42
C SER A 143 -19.79 -10.23 -18.12
N ALA A 144 -19.28 -11.39 -17.70
CA ALA A 144 -19.66 -12.03 -16.44
C ALA A 144 -19.20 -11.22 -15.22
N GLU A 145 -17.99 -10.66 -15.26
CA GLU A 145 -17.44 -9.80 -14.22
C GLU A 145 -18.31 -8.56 -13.99
N VAL A 146 -18.67 -7.87 -15.07
CA VAL A 146 -19.53 -6.67 -14.98
C VAL A 146 -20.94 -7.03 -14.49
N ARG A 147 -21.54 -8.13 -14.96
CA ARG A 147 -22.84 -8.60 -14.43
C ARG A 147 -22.76 -8.87 -12.92
N ALA A 148 -21.73 -9.61 -12.51
CA ALA A 148 -21.51 -9.88 -11.08
C ALA A 148 -21.32 -8.58 -10.27
N ALA A 149 -20.60 -7.58 -10.80
CA ALA A 149 -20.48 -6.28 -10.17
C ALA A 149 -21.85 -5.63 -9.92
N ARG A 150 -22.75 -5.65 -10.92
CA ARG A 150 -24.11 -5.10 -10.80
C ARG A 150 -24.93 -5.82 -9.73
N GLU A 151 -24.82 -7.15 -9.65
CA GLU A 151 -25.48 -7.95 -8.60
C GLU A 151 -25.08 -7.50 -7.19
N TRP A 152 -23.84 -7.04 -7.03
CA TRP A 152 -23.32 -6.52 -5.75
C TRP A 152 -23.55 -5.01 -5.55
N GLY A 153 -24.19 -4.32 -6.50
CA GLY A 153 -24.46 -2.89 -6.41
C GLY A 153 -23.27 -2.00 -6.81
N ILE A 154 -22.29 -2.56 -7.51
CA ILE A 154 -21.18 -1.82 -8.09
C ILE A 154 -21.60 -1.28 -9.45
N GLY A 155 -21.67 0.04 -9.58
CA GLY A 155 -22.18 0.73 -10.76
C GLY A 155 -21.17 0.87 -11.91
N SER A 156 -21.65 1.39 -13.05
CA SER A 156 -20.84 1.61 -14.24
C SER A 156 -19.78 2.70 -14.05
N GLU A 157 -19.99 3.59 -13.10
CA GLU A 157 -19.03 4.61 -12.68
C GLU A 157 -17.76 4.01 -12.07
N THR A 158 -17.83 2.78 -11.54
CA THR A 158 -16.68 2.04 -11.00
C THR A 158 -16.13 1.03 -12.00
N LEU A 159 -17.01 0.22 -12.63
CA LEU A 159 -16.63 -0.80 -13.61
C LEU A 159 -17.64 -0.80 -14.76
N ALA A 160 -17.23 -0.37 -15.95
CA ALA A 160 -18.06 -0.36 -17.15
C ALA A 160 -17.70 -1.50 -18.11
N LEU A 161 -18.71 -2.07 -18.77
CA LEU A 161 -18.51 -2.91 -19.96
C LEU A 161 -18.38 -2.00 -21.17
N LEU A 162 -17.37 -2.21 -21.99
CA LEU A 162 -17.13 -1.46 -23.22
C LEU A 162 -17.49 -2.31 -24.44
N SER A 163 -18.22 -1.72 -25.36
CA SER A 163 -18.38 -2.25 -26.71
C SER A 163 -17.01 -2.29 -27.43
N LYS A 164 -16.94 -2.98 -28.58
CA LYS A 164 -15.74 -2.99 -29.42
C LYS A 164 -15.26 -1.57 -29.74
N SER A 165 -16.15 -0.72 -30.23
CA SER A 165 -15.81 0.68 -30.61
C SER A 165 -15.30 1.49 -29.42
N GLU A 166 -15.93 1.40 -28.24
CA GLU A 166 -15.49 2.11 -27.03
C GLU A 166 -14.14 1.63 -26.53
N ALA A 167 -13.87 0.33 -26.63
CA ALA A 167 -12.59 -0.27 -26.25
C ALA A 167 -11.47 0.18 -27.20
N GLU A 168 -11.72 0.15 -28.53
CA GLU A 168 -10.76 0.56 -29.56
C GLU A 168 -10.42 2.07 -29.49
N GLN A 169 -11.38 2.92 -29.09
CA GLN A 169 -11.13 4.35 -28.86
C GLN A 169 -10.15 4.60 -27.69
N ARG A 170 -10.10 3.69 -26.72
CA ARG A 170 -9.23 3.81 -25.54
C ARG A 170 -7.88 3.12 -25.72
N LEU A 171 -7.88 1.98 -26.43
CA LEU A 171 -6.70 1.16 -26.65
C LEU A 171 -6.78 0.47 -28.02
N GLN A 172 -5.89 0.85 -28.93
CA GLN A 172 -5.77 0.20 -30.22
C GLN A 172 -5.03 -1.15 -30.06
N ALA A 173 -5.74 -2.23 -30.32
CA ALA A 173 -5.21 -3.58 -30.33
C ALA A 173 -5.87 -4.41 -31.43
N SER A 174 -5.23 -5.52 -31.85
CA SER A 174 -5.82 -6.44 -32.83
C SER A 174 -6.92 -7.30 -32.17
N ASP A 175 -7.92 -7.66 -32.97
CA ASP A 175 -8.97 -8.64 -32.63
C ASP A 175 -9.80 -8.26 -31.39
N VAL A 176 -10.01 -6.98 -31.17
CA VAL A 176 -10.82 -6.50 -30.03
C VAL A 176 -12.29 -6.84 -30.25
N LEU A 177 -12.90 -7.54 -29.28
CA LEU A 177 -14.34 -7.82 -29.23
C LEU A 177 -15.08 -6.81 -28.33
N GLY A 178 -14.40 -6.23 -27.37
CA GLY A 178 -14.89 -5.30 -26.35
C GLY A 178 -13.95 -5.29 -25.16
N GLY A 179 -14.43 -4.87 -24.00
CA GLY A 179 -13.57 -4.83 -22.81
C GLY A 179 -14.27 -4.33 -21.55
N THR A 180 -13.48 -4.01 -20.55
CA THR A 180 -13.93 -3.33 -19.34
C THR A 180 -13.12 -2.06 -19.10
N PHE A 181 -13.74 -1.11 -18.43
CA PHE A 181 -13.08 0.09 -17.94
C PHE A 181 -13.34 0.26 -16.44
N ALA A 182 -12.27 0.35 -15.65
CA ALA A 182 -12.34 0.66 -14.24
C ALA A 182 -11.79 2.07 -14.02
N SER A 183 -12.63 2.97 -13.51
CA SER A 183 -12.35 4.40 -13.42
C SER A 183 -11.44 4.79 -12.27
N HIS A 184 -11.45 4.00 -11.18
CA HIS A 184 -10.69 4.28 -9.97
C HIS A 184 -9.32 3.60 -10.01
N CYS A 185 -8.47 4.09 -10.91
CA CYS A 185 -7.10 3.69 -11.05
C CYS A 185 -6.23 4.88 -11.45
N ALA A 186 -5.01 4.93 -10.92
CA ALA A 186 -4.00 5.91 -11.27
C ALA A 186 -2.65 5.23 -11.50
N ALA A 187 -1.87 5.74 -12.43
CA ALA A 187 -0.44 5.47 -12.52
C ALA A 187 0.29 6.31 -11.48
N ILE A 188 1.31 5.74 -10.88
CA ILE A 188 2.20 6.41 -9.92
C ILE A 188 3.64 5.94 -10.12
N HIS A 189 4.58 6.75 -9.68
CA HIS A 189 5.95 6.32 -9.45
C HIS A 189 6.10 5.88 -7.99
N PRO A 190 6.12 4.57 -7.69
CA PRO A 190 5.99 4.08 -6.31
C PRO A 190 7.15 4.51 -5.40
N ALA A 191 8.38 4.53 -5.88
CA ALA A 191 9.51 4.97 -5.06
C ALA A 191 9.42 6.46 -4.75
N LYS A 192 9.03 7.32 -5.69
CA LYS A 192 8.81 8.75 -5.43
C LYS A 192 7.70 8.98 -4.40
N LEU A 193 6.59 8.22 -4.49
CA LEU A 193 5.49 8.34 -3.55
C LEU A 193 5.90 7.94 -2.13
N VAL A 194 6.49 6.76 -1.95
CA VAL A 194 6.85 6.28 -0.61
C VAL A 194 7.96 7.13 0.02
N ARG A 195 8.94 7.58 -0.76
CA ARG A 195 10.02 8.45 -0.29
C ARG A 195 9.53 9.86 0.04
N GLY A 196 8.63 10.41 -0.80
CA GLY A 196 7.96 11.67 -0.55
C GLY A 196 7.14 11.63 0.74
N LEU A 197 6.38 10.56 0.94
CA LEU A 197 5.61 10.36 2.17
C LEU A 197 6.53 10.25 3.40
N ALA A 198 7.67 9.58 3.28
CA ALA A 198 8.67 9.52 4.37
C ALA A 198 9.24 10.91 4.71
N ARG A 199 9.51 11.76 3.71
CA ARG A 199 9.92 13.15 3.95
C ARG A 199 8.83 13.94 4.67
N THR A 200 7.59 13.82 4.22
CA THR A 200 6.43 14.49 4.83
C THR A 200 6.24 14.08 6.29
N VAL A 201 6.30 12.78 6.57
CA VAL A 201 6.14 12.25 7.94
C VAL A 201 7.28 12.72 8.85
N ALA A 202 8.52 12.74 8.36
CA ALA A 202 9.66 13.27 9.09
C ALA A 202 9.54 14.78 9.35
N ALA A 203 9.13 15.57 8.37
CA ALA A 203 8.87 17.00 8.52
C ALA A 203 7.76 17.32 9.53
N ARG A 204 6.82 16.39 9.74
CA ARG A 204 5.76 16.47 10.75
C ARG A 204 6.20 15.98 12.14
N GLY A 205 7.46 15.62 12.32
CA GLY A 205 8.06 15.29 13.62
C GLY A 205 8.21 13.81 13.94
N ALA A 206 7.87 12.88 13.05
CA ALA A 206 8.21 11.47 13.27
C ALA A 206 9.71 11.23 13.07
N ALA A 207 10.33 10.46 13.97
CA ALA A 207 11.69 9.98 13.80
C ALA A 207 11.68 8.70 12.95
N ILE A 208 12.39 8.72 11.82
CA ILE A 208 12.56 7.54 10.96
C ILE A 208 14.02 7.07 11.09
N TYR A 209 14.18 5.86 11.61
CA TYR A 209 15.46 5.20 11.80
C TYR A 209 15.61 4.09 10.74
N GLU A 210 16.43 4.35 9.73
CA GLU A 210 16.79 3.35 8.71
C GLU A 210 18.02 2.55 9.17
N GLN A 211 18.39 1.47 8.48
CA GLN A 211 19.47 0.56 8.91
C GLN A 211 19.28 0.07 10.36
N THR A 212 18.01 -0.16 10.74
CA THR A 212 17.61 -0.52 12.10
C THR A 212 16.69 -1.74 12.05
N ALA A 213 17.31 -2.91 11.94
CA ALA A 213 16.59 -4.18 11.94
C ALA A 213 15.99 -4.45 13.33
N VAL A 214 14.71 -4.83 13.36
CA VAL A 214 14.02 -5.26 14.57
C VAL A 214 14.30 -6.73 14.81
N ALA A 215 14.79 -7.05 16.00
CA ALA A 215 15.12 -8.41 16.44
C ALA A 215 13.96 -9.07 17.24
N GLY A 216 13.09 -8.26 17.84
CA GLY A 216 11.97 -8.77 18.61
C GLY A 216 10.91 -7.72 18.91
N ILE A 217 9.67 -8.16 19.05
CA ILE A 217 8.53 -7.33 19.38
C ILE A 217 7.79 -7.97 20.56
N ALA A 218 7.53 -7.18 21.59
CA ALA A 218 6.71 -7.53 22.73
C ALA A 218 5.70 -6.39 23.01
N PRO A 219 4.68 -6.61 23.82
CA PRO A 219 3.77 -5.54 24.23
C PRO A 219 4.54 -4.33 24.78
N GLY A 220 4.35 -3.16 24.14
CA GLY A 220 5.01 -1.92 24.51
C GLY A 220 6.51 -1.84 24.22
N ARG A 221 7.12 -2.82 23.55
CA ARG A 221 8.58 -2.86 23.34
C ARG A 221 8.96 -3.38 21.95
N VAL A 222 9.89 -2.69 21.30
CA VAL A 222 10.53 -3.14 20.07
C VAL A 222 12.05 -3.19 20.31
N VAL A 223 12.62 -4.38 20.16
CA VAL A 223 14.06 -4.64 20.42
C VAL A 223 14.82 -4.64 19.11
N THR A 224 15.93 -3.93 19.05
CA THR A 224 16.86 -3.90 17.92
C THR A 224 18.27 -4.21 18.40
N GLN A 225 19.20 -4.40 17.48
CA GLN A 225 20.65 -4.51 17.82
C GLN A 225 21.25 -3.18 18.32
N ARG A 226 20.52 -2.06 18.15
CA ARG A 226 21.00 -0.70 18.47
C ARG A 226 20.35 -0.10 19.71
N GLY A 227 19.41 -0.80 20.33
CA GLY A 227 18.65 -0.34 21.49
C GLY A 227 17.21 -0.81 21.45
N THR A 228 16.49 -0.45 22.49
CA THR A 228 15.06 -0.77 22.69
C THR A 228 14.22 0.49 22.52
N VAL A 229 13.13 0.38 21.76
CA VAL A 229 12.09 1.41 21.72
C VAL A 229 10.92 0.96 22.57
N THR A 230 10.65 1.72 23.65
CA THR A 230 9.46 1.54 24.50
C THR A 230 8.37 2.46 23.98
N ALA A 231 7.15 1.94 23.82
CA ALA A 231 6.03 2.70 23.26
C ALA A 231 4.70 2.28 23.87
N ASP A 232 3.73 3.20 23.94
CA ASP A 232 2.36 2.88 24.38
C ASP A 232 1.65 1.97 23.37
N ALA A 233 1.95 2.17 22.06
CA ALA A 233 1.43 1.33 20.98
C ALA A 233 2.54 0.91 20.01
N VAL A 234 2.47 -0.34 19.54
CA VAL A 234 3.37 -0.87 18.50
C VAL A 234 2.57 -1.27 17.28
N VAL A 235 2.93 -0.70 16.13
CA VAL A 235 2.35 -1.03 14.83
C VAL A 235 3.35 -1.87 14.05
N VAL A 236 2.94 -3.08 13.64
CA VAL A 236 3.75 -3.96 12.80
C VAL A 236 3.29 -3.81 11.35
N ALA A 237 4.13 -3.21 10.51
CA ALA A 237 3.86 -2.89 9.12
C ALA A 237 4.88 -3.55 8.16
N THR A 238 5.31 -4.78 8.50
CA THR A 238 6.38 -5.52 7.81
C THR A 238 5.87 -6.38 6.65
N GLU A 239 4.56 -6.43 6.42
CA GLU A 239 3.90 -7.13 5.30
C GLU A 239 4.43 -8.56 5.12
N GLY A 240 4.89 -8.94 3.93
CA GLY A 240 5.43 -10.27 3.61
C GLY A 240 6.75 -10.62 4.31
N TYR A 241 7.44 -9.65 4.87
CA TYR A 241 8.68 -9.88 5.65
C TYR A 241 8.43 -10.28 7.11
N THR A 242 7.18 -10.25 7.57
CA THR A 242 6.79 -10.63 8.94
C THR A 242 7.29 -12.02 9.38
N PRO A 243 7.33 -13.06 8.53
CA PRO A 243 7.84 -14.37 8.92
C PRO A 243 9.34 -14.40 9.24
N GLU A 244 10.13 -13.51 8.61
CA GLU A 244 11.57 -13.39 8.84
C GLU A 244 11.88 -12.85 10.24
N ASP A 245 10.96 -12.02 10.77
CA ASP A 245 11.09 -11.34 12.05
C ASP A 245 10.54 -12.18 13.25
N ARG A 246 9.95 -13.35 12.97
CA ARG A 246 9.38 -14.22 14.01
C ARG A 246 10.15 -15.55 14.11
N ALA A 247 10.56 -15.92 15.31
CA ALA A 247 11.17 -17.23 15.59
C ALA A 247 10.26 -18.43 15.19
N GLU A 248 8.94 -18.20 15.05
CA GLU A 248 7.95 -19.18 14.61
C GLU A 248 7.99 -19.49 13.10
N ALA A 249 8.63 -18.66 12.28
CA ALA A 249 8.82 -18.92 10.85
C ALA A 249 9.72 -20.14 10.58
N ARG A 250 10.46 -20.60 11.58
CA ARG A 250 11.30 -21.83 11.49
C ARG A 250 10.50 -23.13 11.50
N SER A 251 9.18 -23.11 11.67
CA SER A 251 8.32 -24.30 11.75
C SER A 251 7.72 -24.78 10.43
N GLY A 252 8.21 -24.32 9.28
CA GLY A 252 7.90 -24.91 7.96
C GLY A 252 6.44 -24.78 7.47
N ARG A 253 5.63 -23.88 8.04
CA ARG A 253 4.29 -23.59 7.52
C ARG A 253 4.36 -22.61 6.35
N PRO A 254 3.72 -22.90 5.20
CA PRO A 254 3.78 -22.02 4.04
C PRO A 254 3.16 -20.66 4.34
N ALA A 255 3.82 -19.60 3.90
CA ALA A 255 3.47 -18.18 4.09
C ALA A 255 2.19 -17.73 3.33
N HIS A 256 1.12 -18.49 3.37
CA HIS A 256 -0.13 -18.20 2.65
C HIS A 256 -1.22 -17.51 3.47
N ARG A 257 -0.88 -16.90 4.58
CA ARG A 257 -1.80 -16.00 5.30
C ARG A 257 -1.07 -14.75 5.75
N ALA A 258 -1.00 -13.75 4.90
CA ALA A 258 -0.85 -12.38 5.35
C ALA A 258 -2.11 -12.04 6.18
N ALA A 259 -2.07 -12.34 7.45
CA ALA A 259 -3.10 -11.94 8.38
C ALA A 259 -2.80 -10.50 8.81
N TRP A 260 -3.61 -9.57 8.36
CA TRP A 260 -3.65 -8.20 8.87
C TRP A 260 -4.17 -8.25 10.32
N PHE A 261 -3.26 -8.30 11.29
CA PHE A 261 -3.64 -8.20 12.69
C PHE A 261 -3.57 -6.74 13.16
N TRP A 262 -4.71 -6.06 13.11
CA TRP A 262 -4.97 -4.94 13.97
C TRP A 262 -5.32 -5.49 15.36
N ARG A 263 -4.36 -5.56 16.27
CA ARG A 263 -4.67 -5.62 17.70
C ARG A 263 -4.68 -4.16 18.18
N ALA A 264 -5.85 -3.56 18.21
CA ALA A 264 -6.12 -2.48 19.12
C ALA A 264 -6.07 -3.08 20.54
N ILE A 265 -5.08 -2.71 21.32
CA ILE A 265 -5.13 -2.93 22.76
C ILE A 265 -5.99 -1.78 23.27
N GLY A 266 -7.29 -2.06 23.38
CA GLY A 266 -8.23 -1.25 24.09
C GLY A 266 -8.29 -1.75 25.54
N HIS A 267 -8.06 -0.90 26.48
CA HIS A 267 -8.88 -0.59 27.66
C HIS A 267 -8.50 0.77 28.14
#